data_5b5a6dfdf1bb0c2e84e184fd0af02fd4
#
_entry.id   5b5a6dfdf1bb0c2e84e184fd0af02fd4
#
_cell.length_a   1.000
_cell.length_b   1.000
_cell.length_c   1.000
_cell.angle_alpha   90.00
_cell.angle_beta   90.00
_cell.angle_gamma   90.00
#
_symmetry.space_group_name_H-M   'P 1'
#
loop_
_entity.id
_entity.type
_entity.pdbx_description
1 polymer ?
#
loop_
_entity_poly.entity_id
_entity_poly.type
_entity_poly.pdbx_seq_one_letter_code
_entity_poly.pdbx_strand_id
1 'polypeptide(L)'
;MAKKKIIAGSAKASRRKSRKKASAIQARRKKEFTYRGFTMEELLEMSFEDVLSIIPARARRTYVRGLNPEQQACFDKLKSGEGVVRTHRRDIPIVPQFVGRTVAVYNGKEFKEIEIKPE
;
A
#
# COMPACT_ATOMS: atom_id res chain seq x y z
N MET A 1 -9.83 39.51 -49.49
CA MET A 1 -9.29 38.73 -48.37
C MET A 1 -10.41 37.98 -47.69
N ALA A 2 -10.38 36.67 -47.73
CA ALA A 2 -11.43 35.84 -47.12
C ALA A 2 -11.22 35.79 -45.60
N LYS A 3 -12.19 36.28 -44.83
CA LYS A 3 -12.21 36.16 -43.36
C LYS A 3 -12.41 34.68 -42.99
N LYS A 4 -11.41 34.05 -42.40
CA LYS A 4 -11.48 32.71 -41.84
C LYS A 4 -12.54 32.69 -40.74
N LYS A 5 -13.68 32.03 -41.00
CA LYS A 5 -14.77 31.84 -40.04
C LYS A 5 -14.25 30.90 -38.93
N ILE A 6 -13.98 31.47 -37.75
CA ILE A 6 -13.63 30.65 -36.56
C ILE A 6 -14.90 29.93 -36.13
N ILE A 7 -14.98 28.64 -36.40
CA ILE A 7 -16.08 27.78 -35.92
C ILE A 7 -15.89 27.64 -34.41
N ALA A 8 -16.64 28.39 -33.64
CA ALA A 8 -16.72 28.24 -32.20
C ALA A 8 -17.23 26.81 -31.90
N GLY A 9 -16.34 25.98 -31.30
CA GLY A 9 -16.73 24.64 -30.89
C GLY A 9 -17.96 24.69 -30.00
N SER A 10 -18.91 23.75 -30.20
CA SER A 10 -20.16 23.75 -29.48
C SER A 10 -19.94 23.79 -27.97
N ALA A 11 -20.79 24.48 -27.22
CA ALA A 11 -20.72 24.58 -25.75
C ALA A 11 -20.65 23.22 -25.08
N LYS A 12 -21.24 22.18 -25.69
CA LYS A 12 -21.18 20.78 -25.26
C LYS A 12 -19.76 20.20 -25.38
N ALA A 13 -19.04 20.50 -26.46
CA ALA A 13 -17.65 20.07 -26.66
C ALA A 13 -16.70 20.75 -25.66
N SER A 14 -16.91 22.02 -25.38
CA SER A 14 -16.16 22.79 -24.40
C SER A 14 -16.34 22.23 -22.97
N ARG A 15 -17.59 21.98 -22.56
CA ARG A 15 -17.91 21.34 -21.26
C ARG A 15 -17.28 19.94 -21.11
N ARG A 16 -17.30 19.14 -22.20
CA ARG A 16 -16.67 17.81 -22.21
C ARG A 16 -15.15 17.90 -22.06
N LYS A 17 -14.51 18.88 -22.71
CA LYS A 17 -13.07 19.13 -22.60
C LYS A 17 -12.69 19.60 -21.19
N SER A 18 -13.47 20.47 -20.57
CA SER A 18 -13.28 20.94 -19.20
C SER A 18 -13.42 19.81 -18.18
N ARG A 19 -14.43 18.93 -18.33
CA ARG A 19 -14.61 17.75 -17.46
C ARG A 19 -13.45 16.78 -17.57
N LYS A 20 -12.96 16.49 -18.79
CA LYS A 20 -11.77 15.63 -19.00
C LYS A 20 -10.52 16.23 -18.35
N LYS A 21 -10.33 17.56 -18.48
CA LYS A 21 -9.19 18.25 -17.87
C LYS A 21 -9.26 18.22 -16.34
N ALA A 22 -10.42 18.46 -15.74
CA ALA A 22 -10.64 18.38 -14.30
C ALA A 22 -10.42 16.96 -13.77
N SER A 23 -10.94 15.94 -14.45
CA SER A 23 -10.74 14.53 -14.11
C SER A 23 -9.26 14.13 -14.19
N ALA A 24 -8.54 14.58 -15.22
CA ALA A 24 -7.11 14.31 -15.37
C ALA A 24 -6.26 15.00 -14.27
N ILE A 25 -6.65 16.19 -13.83
CA ILE A 25 -5.98 16.90 -12.73
C ILE A 25 -6.23 16.17 -11.41
N GLN A 26 -7.45 15.69 -11.18
CA GLN A 26 -7.81 14.95 -9.97
C GLN A 26 -7.12 13.58 -9.91
N ALA A 27 -6.95 12.90 -11.06
CA ALA A 27 -6.21 11.66 -11.15
C ALA A 27 -4.69 11.82 -10.90
N ARG A 28 -4.14 13.02 -11.15
CA ARG A 28 -2.71 13.34 -10.89
C ARG A 28 -2.41 13.65 -9.42
N ARG A 29 -3.42 13.97 -8.62
CA ARG A 29 -3.24 14.11 -7.17
C ARG A 29 -3.06 12.71 -6.60
N LYS A 30 -1.87 12.40 -6.11
CA LYS A 30 -1.64 11.18 -5.34
C LYS A 30 -2.59 11.25 -4.15
N LYS A 31 -3.55 10.33 -4.09
CA LYS A 31 -4.35 10.15 -2.90
C LYS A 31 -3.42 9.61 -1.82
N GLU A 32 -3.43 10.25 -0.67
CA GLU A 32 -2.78 9.73 0.50
C GLU A 32 -3.36 8.36 0.83
N PHE A 33 -2.51 7.39 1.10
CA PHE A 33 -2.94 6.05 1.47
C PHE A 33 -3.58 6.07 2.85
N THR A 34 -4.79 5.54 2.93
CA THR A 34 -5.50 5.36 4.21
C THR A 34 -5.99 3.93 4.32
N TYR A 35 -5.82 3.33 5.48
CA TYR A 35 -6.33 2.01 5.78
C TYR A 35 -7.39 2.09 6.88
N ARG A 36 -8.63 1.73 6.55
CA ARG A 36 -9.80 1.81 7.44
C ARG A 36 -9.98 3.16 8.14
N GLY A 37 -9.66 4.23 7.44
CA GLY A 37 -9.78 5.61 7.92
C GLY A 37 -8.53 6.15 8.63
N PHE A 38 -7.51 5.35 8.85
CA PHE A 38 -6.25 5.76 9.46
C PHE A 38 -5.18 6.03 8.41
N THR A 39 -4.43 7.10 8.60
CA THR A 39 -3.26 7.41 7.78
C THR A 39 -2.09 6.52 8.13
N MET A 40 -1.05 6.49 7.31
CA MET A 40 0.13 5.67 7.58
C MET A 40 0.86 6.12 8.85
N GLU A 41 0.87 7.42 9.11
CA GLU A 41 1.48 8.02 10.30
C GLU A 41 0.75 7.57 11.58
N GLU A 42 -0.57 7.67 11.58
CA GLU A 42 -1.40 7.20 12.71
C GLU A 42 -1.24 5.70 12.97
N LEU A 43 -1.15 4.89 11.89
CA LEU A 43 -0.94 3.43 12.02
C LEU A 43 0.43 3.07 12.62
N LEU A 44 1.46 3.89 12.37
CA LEU A 44 2.79 3.69 12.96
C LEU A 44 2.86 4.10 14.44
N GLU A 45 2.06 5.09 14.84
CA GLU A 45 1.96 5.55 16.24
C GLU A 45 1.12 4.61 17.12
N MET A 46 0.22 3.83 16.52
CA MET A 46 -0.65 2.89 17.21
C MET A 46 0.13 1.77 17.91
N SER A 47 -0.40 1.33 19.05
CA SER A 47 0.11 0.13 19.70
C SER A 47 -0.16 -1.13 18.86
N PHE A 48 0.63 -2.18 19.07
CA PHE A 48 0.43 -3.44 18.33
C PHE A 48 -0.96 -4.04 18.57
N GLU A 49 -1.50 -3.93 19.77
CA GLU A 49 -2.84 -4.43 20.12
C GLU A 49 -3.95 -3.67 19.37
N ASP A 50 -3.81 -2.34 19.25
CA ASP A 50 -4.74 -1.51 18.50
C ASP A 50 -4.71 -1.87 17.00
N VAL A 51 -3.51 -2.06 16.45
CA VAL A 51 -3.35 -2.53 15.07
C VAL A 51 -4.01 -3.89 14.86
N LEU A 52 -3.87 -4.82 15.81
CA LEU A 52 -4.54 -6.13 15.75
C LEU A 52 -6.07 -6.01 15.70
N SER A 53 -6.64 -5.00 16.35
CA SER A 53 -8.09 -4.78 16.31
C SER A 53 -8.60 -4.36 14.92
N ILE A 54 -7.76 -3.66 14.17
CA ILE A 54 -8.10 -3.09 12.86
C ILE A 54 -7.89 -4.08 11.72
N ILE A 55 -6.87 -4.96 11.81
CA ILE A 55 -6.56 -5.92 10.75
C ILE A 55 -7.65 -6.99 10.59
N PRO A 56 -7.73 -7.67 9.42
CA PRO A 56 -8.69 -8.74 9.18
C PRO A 56 -8.61 -9.85 10.22
N ALA A 57 -9.75 -10.49 10.48
CA ALA A 57 -9.86 -11.53 11.50
C ALA A 57 -8.87 -12.70 11.31
N ARG A 58 -8.56 -13.07 10.07
CA ARG A 58 -7.60 -14.15 9.79
C ARG A 58 -6.19 -13.81 10.26
N ALA A 59 -5.71 -12.61 9.96
CA ALA A 59 -4.41 -12.13 10.40
C ALA A 59 -4.35 -11.95 11.92
N ARG A 60 -5.39 -11.35 12.50
CA ARG A 60 -5.55 -11.22 13.96
C ARG A 60 -5.46 -12.57 14.67
N ARG A 61 -6.19 -13.57 14.18
CA ARG A 61 -6.17 -14.92 14.74
C ARG A 61 -4.79 -15.54 14.71
N THR A 62 -4.01 -15.33 13.65
CA THR A 62 -2.63 -15.82 13.55
C THR A 62 -1.77 -15.25 14.66
N TYR A 63 -1.84 -13.96 14.93
CA TYR A 63 -1.08 -13.32 16.00
C TYR A 63 -1.56 -13.72 17.40
N VAL A 64 -2.86 -13.81 17.62
CA VAL A 64 -3.45 -14.19 18.92
C VAL A 64 -3.10 -15.65 19.29
N ARG A 65 -3.07 -16.56 18.33
CA ARG A 65 -2.68 -17.96 18.54
C ARG A 65 -1.19 -18.15 18.75
N GLY A 66 -0.39 -17.18 18.37
CA GLY A 66 1.07 -17.24 18.36
C GLY A 66 1.63 -17.68 17.01
N LEU A 67 2.83 -17.20 16.73
CA LEU A 67 3.58 -17.51 15.52
C LEU A 67 4.40 -18.78 15.70
N ASN A 68 4.59 -19.53 14.62
CA ASN A 68 5.55 -20.63 14.61
C ASN A 68 6.98 -20.09 14.82
N PRO A 69 7.95 -20.93 15.32
CA PRO A 69 9.32 -20.46 15.56
C PRO A 69 9.97 -19.77 14.35
N GLU A 70 9.74 -20.28 13.13
CA GLU A 70 10.26 -19.69 11.89
C GLU A 70 9.60 -18.36 11.56
N GLN A 71 8.29 -18.26 11.79
CA GLN A 71 7.55 -17.00 11.62
C GLN A 71 7.99 -15.97 12.65
N GLN A 72 8.19 -16.40 13.89
CA GLN A 72 8.66 -15.52 14.96
C GLN A 72 10.07 -14.99 14.67
N ALA A 73 10.98 -15.83 14.22
CA ALA A 73 12.33 -15.42 13.84
C ALA A 73 12.32 -14.40 12.69
N CYS A 74 11.43 -14.57 11.72
CA CYS A 74 11.25 -13.60 10.64
C CYS A 74 10.66 -12.28 11.15
N PHE A 75 9.66 -12.35 12.02
CA PHE A 75 9.04 -11.19 12.65
C PHE A 75 10.05 -10.37 13.45
N ASP A 76 10.87 -11.01 14.26
CA ASP A 76 11.89 -10.36 15.09
C ASP A 76 12.96 -9.68 14.23
N LYS A 77 13.40 -10.32 13.14
CA LYS A 77 14.32 -9.72 12.16
C LYS A 77 13.72 -8.51 11.46
N LEU A 78 12.46 -8.58 11.08
CA LEU A 78 11.75 -7.43 10.49
C LEU A 78 11.60 -6.30 11.50
N LYS A 79 11.36 -6.60 12.76
CA LYS A 79 11.25 -5.61 13.82
C LYS A 79 12.59 -4.95 14.13
N SER A 80 13.70 -5.71 14.17
CA SER A 80 15.04 -5.18 14.40
C SER A 80 15.56 -4.28 13.28
N GLY A 81 15.00 -4.44 12.07
CA GLY A 81 15.35 -3.59 10.93
C GLY A 81 16.64 -3.98 10.23
N GLU A 82 17.12 -5.17 10.44
CA GLU A 82 18.28 -5.71 9.76
C GLU A 82 17.96 -5.97 8.28
N GLY A 83 18.57 -5.21 7.38
CA GLY A 83 18.67 -5.41 5.94
C GLY A 83 17.54 -6.21 5.26
N VAL A 84 17.92 -7.10 4.33
CA VAL A 84 16.97 -7.96 3.62
C VAL A 84 16.71 -9.24 4.43
N VAL A 85 15.48 -9.45 4.86
CA VAL A 85 15.08 -10.65 5.61
C VAL A 85 14.65 -11.75 4.66
N ARG A 86 15.36 -12.87 4.66
CA ARG A 86 15.02 -14.05 3.86
C ARG A 86 14.08 -14.98 4.61
N THR A 87 13.02 -15.41 3.96
CA THR A 87 12.05 -16.35 4.54
C THR A 87 11.49 -17.32 3.50
N HIS A 88 11.25 -18.58 3.92
CA HIS A 88 10.47 -19.54 3.15
C HIS A 88 8.98 -19.45 3.46
N ARG A 89 8.62 -18.79 4.57
CA ARG A 89 7.23 -18.65 4.99
C ARG A 89 6.53 -17.56 4.19
N ARG A 90 5.34 -17.86 3.69
CA ARG A 90 4.50 -16.97 2.87
C ARG A 90 3.24 -16.52 3.60
N ASP A 91 3.02 -17.04 4.79
CA ASP A 91 1.80 -16.91 5.58
C ASP A 91 1.91 -15.93 6.76
N ILE A 92 3.00 -15.17 6.83
CA ILE A 92 3.21 -14.15 7.86
C ILE A 92 2.41 -12.90 7.51
N PRO A 93 1.42 -12.50 8.33
CA PRO A 93 0.70 -11.26 8.11
C PRO A 93 1.61 -10.05 8.29
N ILE A 94 1.54 -9.12 7.34
CA ILE A 94 2.31 -7.87 7.38
C ILE A 94 1.58 -6.84 8.21
N VAL A 95 2.28 -6.19 9.11
CA VAL A 95 1.79 -5.10 9.95
C VAL A 95 2.38 -3.75 9.50
N PRO A 96 1.75 -2.62 9.82
CA PRO A 96 2.22 -1.31 9.39
C PRO A 96 3.67 -0.99 9.76
N GLN A 97 4.15 -1.52 10.87
CA GLN A 97 5.53 -1.33 11.34
C GLN A 97 6.59 -1.89 10.39
N PHE A 98 6.21 -2.77 9.45
CA PHE A 98 7.12 -3.37 8.48
C PHE A 98 7.19 -2.63 7.15
N VAL A 99 6.40 -1.59 6.97
CA VAL A 99 6.42 -0.76 5.77
C VAL A 99 7.80 -0.11 5.59
N GLY A 100 8.31 -0.16 4.35
CA GLY A 100 9.66 0.29 4.03
C GLY A 100 10.76 -0.77 4.24
N ARG A 101 10.43 -1.95 4.75
CA ARG A 101 11.37 -3.07 4.88
C ARG A 101 11.40 -3.91 3.60
N THR A 102 12.52 -4.57 3.36
CA THR A 102 12.69 -5.49 2.24
C THR A 102 12.70 -6.93 2.73
N VAL A 103 11.86 -7.76 2.13
CA VAL A 103 11.75 -9.17 2.44
C VAL A 103 12.04 -9.99 1.19
N ALA A 104 12.88 -10.99 1.31
CA ALA A 104 13.15 -11.95 0.26
C ALA A 104 12.36 -13.25 0.52
N VAL A 105 11.29 -13.43 -0.25
CA VAL A 105 10.39 -14.59 -0.15
C VAL A 105 10.77 -15.66 -1.15
N TYR A 106 10.86 -16.90 -0.70
CA TYR A 106 11.17 -18.03 -1.56
C TYR A 106 9.98 -18.41 -2.45
N ASN A 107 10.21 -18.46 -3.75
CA ASN A 107 9.17 -18.76 -4.75
C ASN A 107 9.16 -20.22 -5.26
N GLY A 108 10.03 -21.08 -4.70
CA GLY A 108 10.25 -22.46 -5.14
C GLY A 108 11.55 -22.66 -5.93
N LYS A 109 12.15 -21.59 -6.45
CA LYS A 109 13.43 -21.60 -7.19
C LYS A 109 14.47 -20.70 -6.53
N GLU A 110 14.09 -19.49 -6.21
CA GLU A 110 14.95 -18.42 -5.72
C GLU A 110 14.24 -17.55 -4.70
N PHE A 111 15.00 -16.76 -3.95
CA PHE A 111 14.46 -15.74 -3.07
C PHE A 111 14.18 -14.46 -3.88
N LYS A 112 12.92 -14.07 -3.96
CA LYS A 112 12.50 -12.85 -4.62
C LYS A 112 12.40 -11.72 -3.59
N GLU A 113 13.18 -10.66 -3.79
CA GLU A 113 13.18 -9.48 -2.95
C GLU A 113 11.95 -8.62 -3.25
N ILE A 114 11.23 -8.26 -2.20
CA ILE A 114 10.01 -7.46 -2.27
C ILE A 114 10.13 -6.36 -1.21
N GLU A 115 9.94 -5.13 -1.64
CA GLU A 115 9.80 -3.99 -0.74
C GLU A 115 8.35 -3.90 -0.26
N ILE A 116 8.16 -3.78 1.04
CA ILE A 116 6.83 -3.62 1.65
C ILE A 116 6.39 -2.17 1.49
N LYS A 117 5.35 -1.94 0.70
CA LYS A 117 4.76 -0.63 0.44
C LYS A 117 3.45 -0.46 1.21
N PRO A 118 3.00 0.78 1.45
CA PRO A 118 1.73 1.03 2.13
C PRO A 118 0.50 0.56 1.37
N GLU A 119 0.59 0.46 0.04
CA GLU A 119 -0.53 0.09 -0.86
C GLU A 119 -0.71 -1.42 -0.99
#